data_9e1428c9f2e6f387c0344b3cd40b4f57
#
_entry.id   9e1428c9f2e6f387c0344b3cd40b4f57
#
_cell.length_a   1.000
_cell.length_b   1.000
_cell.length_c   1.000
_cell.angle_alpha   90.00
_cell.angle_beta   90.00
_cell.angle_gamma   90.00
#
_symmetry.space_group_name_H-M   'P 1'
#
loop_
_entity.id
_entity.type
_entity.pdbx_description
1 polymer ?
#
loop_
_entity_poly.entity_id
_entity_poly.type
_entity_poly.pdbx_seq_one_letter_code
_entity_poly.pdbx_strand_id
1 'polypeptide(L)'
;YELLTEKNFSDTPWPRLAGSYLGSLNKGVKMESQAEISARFGKGVAELGLDAVVVVGGDGSMNIVSNYCRNAGVKMVGIPKTIDNDTPLTQYSVGFNSACQVCVEAVDALWKTARSHQRALILEVMGRDAGHLAMHSAVAGFADVCLVPEIPYTIDGIINKLKSVKAKGRNHAVIVVSEGVHTESGEMVSNTKNLIGEKINGGIGEYLSAAINAKYSEFQTRVTKLGHVQRAGDPTAFDRALACAFGAKAVELLKAGKTDVMVALNGDKLK
;
A
#
# COMPACT_ATOMS: atom_id res chain seq x y z
N TYR A 1 18.16 3.02 20.01
CA TYR A 1 16.78 3.09 20.53
C TYR A 1 16.52 4.47 21.14
N GLU A 2 15.24 4.84 21.22
CA GLU A 2 14.77 6.06 21.84
C GLU A 2 13.73 5.71 22.91
N LEU A 3 13.89 6.27 24.12
CA LEU A 3 12.91 6.11 25.19
C LEU A 3 11.78 7.11 24.98
N LEU A 4 10.59 6.62 24.65
CA LEU A 4 9.39 7.44 24.47
C LEU A 4 8.65 7.58 25.81
N THR A 5 8.41 8.81 26.22
CA THR A 5 7.70 9.18 27.45
C THR A 5 6.51 10.08 27.12
N GLU A 6 5.63 10.36 28.08
CA GLU A 6 4.51 11.30 27.88
C GLU A 6 4.98 12.66 27.36
N LYS A 7 6.16 13.12 27.77
CA LYS A 7 6.75 14.39 27.31
C LYS A 7 6.99 14.39 25.79
N ASN A 8 7.31 13.24 25.19
CA ASN A 8 7.52 13.14 23.74
C ASN A 8 6.22 13.33 22.95
N PHE A 9 5.05 13.19 23.60
CA PHE A 9 3.74 13.27 22.96
C PHE A 9 2.92 14.50 23.36
N SER A 10 3.34 15.29 24.34
CA SER A 10 2.57 16.41 24.87
C SER A 10 2.39 17.55 23.87
N ASP A 11 3.37 17.80 23.01
CA ASP A 11 3.31 18.84 21.96
C ASP A 11 4.06 18.36 20.71
N THR A 12 3.50 17.35 20.04
CA THR A 12 4.15 16.72 18.89
C THR A 12 3.25 16.77 17.65
N PRO A 13 3.80 17.05 16.47
CA PRO A 13 3.07 16.97 15.21
C PRO A 13 2.87 15.54 14.71
N TRP A 14 3.52 14.52 15.31
CA TRP A 14 3.59 13.15 14.78
C TRP A 14 2.25 12.54 14.35
N PRO A 15 1.14 12.67 15.11
CA PRO A 15 -0.14 12.13 14.69
C PRO A 15 -0.73 12.81 13.45
N ARG A 16 -0.12 13.89 12.99
CA ARG A 16 -0.57 14.71 11.86
C ARG A 16 0.32 14.56 10.63
N LEU A 17 1.47 13.91 10.78
CA LEU A 17 2.45 13.76 9.71
C LEU A 17 2.33 12.40 9.04
N ALA A 18 2.59 12.38 7.73
CA ALA A 18 2.80 11.15 6.98
C ALA A 18 4.14 10.49 7.33
N GLY A 19 4.26 9.23 6.94
CA GLY A 19 5.47 8.45 7.16
C GLY A 19 5.53 7.75 8.51
N SER A 20 6.72 7.30 8.89
CA SER A 20 6.95 6.60 10.15
C SER A 20 7.98 7.34 10.98
N TYR A 21 7.61 7.74 12.19
CA TYR A 21 8.53 8.40 13.12
C TYR A 21 9.74 7.52 13.45
N LEU A 22 9.52 6.23 13.69
CA LEU A 22 10.58 5.28 14.03
C LEU A 22 11.38 4.81 12.81
N GLY A 23 11.04 5.29 11.61
CA GLY A 23 11.63 4.83 10.38
C GLY A 23 11.12 3.45 9.95
N SER A 24 11.87 2.76 9.14
CA SER A 24 11.51 1.47 8.58
C SER A 24 12.74 0.55 8.57
N LEU A 25 12.54 -0.74 8.76
CA LEU A 25 13.59 -1.74 8.61
C LEU A 25 14.06 -1.73 7.14
N ASN A 26 15.29 -1.27 6.92
CA ASN A 26 15.88 -1.26 5.58
C ASN A 26 16.30 -2.67 5.17
N LYS A 27 15.75 -3.18 4.10
CA LYS A 27 16.16 -4.44 3.46
C LYS A 27 17.58 -4.37 2.82
N GLY A 28 18.24 -3.22 2.85
CA GLY A 28 19.48 -2.94 2.11
C GLY A 28 20.75 -2.82 2.95
N VAL A 29 20.70 -3.02 4.25
CA VAL A 29 21.90 -3.06 5.09
C VAL A 29 22.49 -4.46 5.05
N LYS A 30 23.80 -4.56 4.76
CA LYS A 30 24.63 -5.79 4.64
C LYS A 30 23.90 -7.06 5.06
N MET A 31 23.89 -8.03 4.17
CA MET A 31 23.31 -9.36 4.39
C MET A 31 23.95 -10.08 5.58
N GLU A 32 23.57 -9.67 6.79
CA GLU A 32 23.76 -10.51 7.96
C GLU A 32 22.84 -11.74 7.82
N SER A 33 23.28 -12.89 8.27
CA SER A 33 22.41 -14.06 8.27
C SER A 33 21.22 -13.84 9.22
N GLN A 34 20.09 -14.46 8.94
CA GLN A 34 18.91 -14.40 9.81
C GLN A 34 19.24 -14.84 11.25
N ALA A 35 20.19 -15.78 11.41
CA ALA A 35 20.66 -16.24 12.71
C ALA A 35 21.42 -15.13 13.48
N GLU A 36 22.31 -14.39 12.81
CA GLU A 36 23.06 -13.30 13.43
C GLU A 36 22.14 -12.15 13.86
N ILE A 37 21.18 -11.79 13.02
CA ILE A 37 20.18 -10.74 13.33
C ILE A 37 19.32 -11.19 14.52
N SER A 38 18.86 -12.45 14.53
CA SER A 38 18.06 -13.02 15.62
C SER A 38 18.82 -13.02 16.94
N ALA A 39 20.09 -13.43 16.94
CA ALA A 39 20.94 -13.42 18.11
C ALA A 39 21.17 -12.00 18.66
N ARG A 40 21.44 -11.04 17.77
CA ARG A 40 21.60 -9.63 18.13
C ARG A 40 20.29 -9.03 18.68
N PHE A 41 19.14 -9.37 18.09
CA PHE A 41 17.83 -8.99 18.58
C PHE A 41 17.59 -9.54 20.00
N GLY A 42 17.84 -10.83 20.24
CA GLY A 42 17.70 -11.45 21.56
C GLY A 42 18.59 -10.80 22.63
N LYS A 43 19.84 -10.47 22.27
CA LYS A 43 20.76 -9.74 23.14
C LYS A 43 20.21 -8.34 23.48
N GLY A 44 19.70 -7.58 22.47
CA GLY A 44 19.12 -6.27 22.68
C GLY A 44 17.87 -6.31 23.57
N VAL A 45 17.00 -7.30 23.40
CA VAL A 45 15.83 -7.54 24.25
C VAL A 45 16.25 -7.71 25.72
N ALA A 46 17.25 -8.55 25.98
CA ALA A 46 17.76 -8.79 27.32
C ALA A 46 18.44 -7.57 27.94
N GLU A 47 19.29 -6.88 27.18
CA GLU A 47 20.00 -5.67 27.65
C GLU A 47 19.04 -4.51 27.97
N LEU A 48 17.95 -4.38 27.22
CA LEU A 48 16.94 -3.33 27.41
C LEU A 48 15.85 -3.73 28.43
N GLY A 49 15.83 -4.97 28.88
CA GLY A 49 14.82 -5.49 29.81
C GLY A 49 13.40 -5.40 29.23
N LEU A 50 13.23 -5.74 27.94
CA LEU A 50 11.93 -5.65 27.28
C LEU A 50 11.03 -6.82 27.65
N ASP A 51 9.82 -6.53 28.14
CA ASP A 51 8.78 -7.53 28.44
C ASP A 51 8.00 -7.95 27.19
N ALA A 52 7.87 -7.06 26.23
CA ALA A 52 7.09 -7.28 25.03
C ALA A 52 7.51 -6.33 23.89
N VAL A 53 7.13 -6.71 22.65
CA VAL A 53 7.36 -5.91 21.45
C VAL A 53 6.04 -5.70 20.70
N VAL A 54 5.75 -4.47 20.32
CA VAL A 54 4.67 -4.15 19.37
C VAL A 54 5.31 -3.88 18.01
N VAL A 55 4.89 -4.65 17.00
CA VAL A 55 5.41 -4.54 15.63
C VAL A 55 4.39 -3.84 14.75
N VAL A 56 4.76 -2.68 14.20
CA VAL A 56 3.91 -1.94 13.26
C VAL A 56 4.46 -2.13 11.85
N GLY A 57 3.78 -2.88 11.00
CA GLY A 57 4.29 -3.20 9.67
C GLY A 57 3.30 -3.95 8.79
N GLY A 58 3.71 -4.21 7.54
CA GLY A 58 3.04 -5.14 6.65
C GLY A 58 3.40 -6.59 6.96
N ASP A 59 2.78 -7.52 6.23
CA ASP A 59 2.91 -8.96 6.42
C ASP A 59 4.39 -9.43 6.52
N GLY A 60 5.21 -9.04 5.55
CA GLY A 60 6.63 -9.43 5.54
C GLY A 60 7.42 -8.97 6.76
N SER A 61 7.17 -7.74 7.26
CA SER A 61 7.85 -7.22 8.46
C SER A 61 7.38 -7.94 9.71
N MET A 62 6.07 -8.17 9.85
CA MET A 62 5.50 -8.90 10.98
C MET A 62 6.03 -10.32 11.04
N ASN A 63 6.08 -11.03 9.92
CA ASN A 63 6.59 -12.41 9.84
C ASN A 63 8.07 -12.50 10.26
N ILE A 64 8.92 -11.59 9.79
CA ILE A 64 10.34 -11.56 10.15
C ILE A 64 10.52 -11.32 11.66
N VAL A 65 9.87 -10.27 12.18
CA VAL A 65 10.05 -9.89 13.59
C VAL A 65 9.40 -10.89 14.54
N SER A 66 8.27 -11.53 14.15
CA SER A 66 7.68 -12.60 14.97
C SER A 66 8.64 -13.77 15.20
N ASN A 67 9.41 -14.14 14.17
CA ASN A 67 10.43 -15.16 14.30
C ASN A 67 11.54 -14.75 15.28
N TYR A 68 11.99 -13.50 15.24
CA TYR A 68 12.98 -12.99 16.18
C TYR A 68 12.44 -12.97 17.62
N CYS A 69 11.18 -12.54 17.81
CA CYS A 69 10.53 -12.52 19.11
C CYS A 69 10.37 -13.94 19.70
N ARG A 70 9.94 -14.91 18.88
CA ARG A 70 9.86 -16.33 19.31
C ARG A 70 11.23 -16.87 19.75
N ASN A 71 12.27 -16.61 18.96
CA ASN A 71 13.63 -17.07 19.28
C ASN A 71 14.18 -16.41 20.55
N ALA A 72 13.82 -15.18 20.83
CA ALA A 72 14.22 -14.45 22.03
C ALA A 72 13.31 -14.68 23.26
N GLY A 73 12.20 -15.42 23.09
CA GLY A 73 11.23 -15.66 24.18
C GLY A 73 10.47 -14.40 24.62
N VAL A 74 10.38 -13.37 23.76
CA VAL A 74 9.70 -12.12 24.07
C VAL A 74 8.29 -12.11 23.47
N LYS A 75 7.32 -11.56 24.22
CA LYS A 75 5.94 -11.43 23.73
C LYS A 75 5.86 -10.44 22.57
N MET A 76 5.00 -10.71 21.60
CA MET A 76 4.79 -9.84 20.45
C MET A 76 3.31 -9.70 20.08
N VAL A 77 2.91 -8.47 19.75
CA VAL A 77 1.63 -8.16 19.09
C VAL A 77 1.91 -7.33 17.83
N GLY A 78 1.30 -7.73 16.71
CA GLY A 78 1.40 -7.04 15.43
C GLY A 78 0.29 -5.99 15.24
N ILE A 79 0.63 -4.87 14.61
CA ILE A 79 -0.32 -3.87 14.10
C ILE A 79 -0.15 -3.78 12.58
N PRO A 80 -1.19 -4.10 11.78
CA PRO A 80 -1.10 -4.09 10.33
C PRO A 80 -1.00 -2.65 9.81
N LYS A 81 0.13 -2.33 9.17
CA LYS A 81 0.42 -1.04 8.57
C LYS A 81 1.05 -1.25 7.19
N THR A 82 0.26 -1.06 6.16
CA THR A 82 0.65 -1.05 4.75
C THR A 82 -0.36 -0.26 3.95
N ILE A 83 0.07 0.36 2.85
CA ILE A 83 -0.86 1.02 1.91
C ILE A 83 -1.54 0.02 0.97
N ASP A 84 -1.02 -1.20 0.87
CA ASP A 84 -1.48 -2.22 -0.08
C ASP A 84 -2.77 -2.91 0.38
N ASN A 85 -3.06 -2.85 1.69
CA ASN A 85 -4.21 -3.49 2.36
C ASN A 85 -4.30 -5.01 2.09
N ASP A 86 -3.13 -5.63 1.97
CA ASP A 86 -2.95 -7.04 1.61
C ASP A 86 -2.72 -7.96 2.82
N THR A 87 -2.80 -7.41 4.03
CA THR A 87 -2.64 -8.19 5.27
C THR A 87 -3.93 -9.00 5.53
N PRO A 88 -3.85 -10.34 5.64
CA PRO A 88 -5.03 -11.17 5.85
C PRO A 88 -5.69 -10.93 7.21
N LEU A 89 -6.95 -11.29 7.35
CA LEU A 89 -7.76 -11.25 8.58
C LEU A 89 -8.13 -9.85 9.10
N THR A 90 -7.67 -8.78 8.48
CA THR A 90 -8.13 -7.42 8.77
C THR A 90 -8.77 -6.79 7.53
N GLN A 91 -9.81 -5.99 7.70
CA GLN A 91 -10.44 -5.26 6.60
C GLN A 91 -9.62 -4.04 6.18
N TYR A 92 -8.95 -3.41 7.13
CA TYR A 92 -8.13 -2.24 6.87
C TYR A 92 -6.78 -2.34 7.59
N SER A 93 -5.74 -1.93 6.90
CA SER A 93 -4.42 -1.65 7.44
C SER A 93 -4.19 -0.15 7.57
N VAL A 94 -3.42 0.27 8.58
CA VAL A 94 -3.08 1.68 8.77
C VAL A 94 -2.28 2.19 7.57
N GLY A 95 -2.69 3.33 7.02
CA GLY A 95 -2.08 3.98 5.87
C GLY A 95 -2.79 3.74 4.54
N PHE A 96 -3.60 2.70 4.42
CA PHE A 96 -4.34 2.40 3.19
C PHE A 96 -5.33 3.51 2.81
N ASN A 97 -6.16 3.96 3.76
CA ASN A 97 -7.15 5.00 3.49
C ASN A 97 -6.50 6.33 3.10
N SER A 98 -5.38 6.68 3.72
CA SER A 98 -4.62 7.89 3.38
C SER A 98 -4.00 7.80 1.98
N ALA A 99 -3.48 6.62 1.60
CA ALA A 99 -2.97 6.41 0.25
C ALA A 99 -4.10 6.46 -0.80
N CYS A 100 -5.27 5.91 -0.50
CA CYS A 100 -6.46 6.04 -1.35
C CYS A 100 -6.81 7.51 -1.59
N GLN A 101 -6.78 8.34 -0.56
CA GLN A 101 -7.07 9.78 -0.69
C GLN A 101 -6.13 10.46 -1.69
N VAL A 102 -4.81 10.19 -1.62
CA VAL A 102 -3.84 10.73 -2.57
C VAL A 102 -4.14 10.25 -4.00
N CYS A 103 -4.50 8.99 -4.17
CA CYS A 103 -4.84 8.44 -5.47
C CYS A 103 -6.13 9.07 -6.03
N VAL A 104 -7.16 9.28 -5.21
CA VAL A 104 -8.41 9.94 -5.62
C VAL A 104 -8.15 11.36 -6.07
N GLU A 105 -7.36 12.13 -5.32
CA GLU A 105 -6.95 13.49 -5.71
C GLU A 105 -6.22 13.51 -7.06
N ALA A 106 -5.38 12.49 -7.32
CA ALA A 106 -4.72 12.33 -8.61
C ALA A 106 -5.72 12.00 -9.73
N VAL A 107 -6.71 11.13 -9.48
CA VAL A 107 -7.79 10.82 -10.43
C VAL A 107 -8.56 12.10 -10.78
N ASP A 108 -8.94 12.90 -9.79
CA ASP A 108 -9.66 14.16 -9.98
C ASP A 108 -8.84 15.18 -10.79
N ALA A 109 -7.54 15.28 -10.52
CA ALA A 109 -6.64 16.13 -11.27
C ALA A 109 -6.51 15.66 -12.72
N LEU A 110 -6.36 14.38 -12.95
CA LEU A 110 -6.27 13.77 -14.28
C LEU A 110 -7.58 13.90 -15.04
N TRP A 111 -8.73 13.75 -14.39
CA TRP A 111 -10.03 13.93 -15.04
C TRP A 111 -10.18 15.34 -15.64
N LYS A 112 -9.76 16.37 -14.91
CA LYS A 112 -9.82 17.76 -15.38
C LYS A 112 -8.97 17.98 -16.65
N THR A 113 -7.74 17.46 -16.65
CA THR A 113 -6.85 17.59 -17.81
C THR A 113 -7.23 16.66 -18.95
N ALA A 114 -7.74 15.44 -18.66
CA ALA A 114 -8.30 14.53 -19.68
C ALA A 114 -9.43 15.20 -20.46
N ARG A 115 -10.34 15.87 -19.77
CA ARG A 115 -11.45 16.61 -20.37
C ARG A 115 -10.96 17.77 -21.24
N SER A 116 -10.00 18.54 -20.78
CA SER A 116 -9.48 19.71 -21.52
C SER A 116 -8.75 19.30 -22.79
N HIS A 117 -8.02 18.17 -22.74
CA HIS A 117 -7.21 17.69 -23.87
C HIS A 117 -7.87 16.58 -24.68
N GLN A 118 -9.10 16.17 -24.35
CA GLN A 118 -9.86 15.13 -25.04
C GLN A 118 -9.08 13.80 -25.15
N ARG A 119 -8.54 13.33 -24.01
CA ARG A 119 -7.67 12.15 -23.92
C ARG A 119 -8.21 11.11 -22.96
N ALA A 120 -7.73 9.88 -23.10
CA ALA A 120 -7.82 8.88 -22.05
C ALA A 120 -6.52 8.88 -21.25
N LEU A 121 -6.58 9.18 -19.95
CA LEU A 121 -5.42 9.20 -19.07
C LEU A 121 -5.37 7.93 -18.23
N ILE A 122 -4.19 7.32 -18.16
CA ILE A 122 -3.93 6.12 -17.38
C ILE A 122 -3.16 6.53 -16.14
N LEU A 123 -3.71 6.21 -14.97
CA LEU A 123 -3.06 6.36 -13.68
C LEU A 123 -2.57 5.00 -13.18
N GLU A 124 -1.26 4.82 -13.15
CA GLU A 124 -0.65 3.64 -12.52
C GLU A 124 -0.42 3.93 -11.03
N VAL A 125 -1.01 3.08 -10.17
CA VAL A 125 -0.92 3.18 -8.71
C VAL A 125 -0.20 1.97 -8.12
N MET A 126 0.33 2.13 -6.93
CA MET A 126 0.94 1.04 -6.15
C MET A 126 -0.11 0.01 -5.71
N GLY A 127 0.29 -0.96 -4.93
CA GLY A 127 -0.56 -2.04 -4.41
C GLY A 127 0.15 -3.39 -4.44
N ARG A 128 1.40 -3.44 -4.98
CA ARG A 128 2.16 -4.66 -5.15
C ARG A 128 1.38 -5.68 -5.97
N ASP A 129 1.05 -6.82 -5.34
CA ASP A 129 0.34 -7.93 -5.96
C ASP A 129 -1.18 -7.88 -5.69
N ALA A 130 -1.67 -6.82 -5.02
CA ALA A 130 -3.07 -6.60 -4.69
C ALA A 130 -3.65 -5.37 -5.38
N GLY A 131 -4.91 -5.47 -5.81
CA GLY A 131 -5.64 -4.41 -6.50
C GLY A 131 -6.45 -3.49 -5.59
N HIS A 132 -6.38 -3.63 -4.26
CA HIS A 132 -7.23 -2.88 -3.33
C HIS A 132 -7.11 -1.37 -3.50
N LEU A 133 -5.87 -0.85 -3.59
CA LEU A 133 -5.62 0.58 -3.74
C LEU A 133 -6.19 1.12 -5.07
N ALA A 134 -5.96 0.39 -6.17
CA ALA A 134 -6.50 0.76 -7.48
C ALA A 134 -8.04 0.74 -7.48
N MET A 135 -8.64 -0.31 -6.92
CA MET A 135 -10.09 -0.48 -6.89
C MET A 135 -10.78 0.63 -6.08
N HIS A 136 -10.34 0.88 -4.85
CA HIS A 136 -10.94 1.91 -4.00
C HIS A 136 -10.77 3.30 -4.61
N SER A 137 -9.60 3.59 -5.16
CA SER A 137 -9.31 4.88 -5.80
C SER A 137 -10.12 5.08 -7.08
N ALA A 138 -10.28 4.04 -7.89
CA ALA A 138 -11.07 4.09 -9.11
C ALA A 138 -12.57 4.31 -8.83
N VAL A 139 -13.11 3.62 -7.82
CA VAL A 139 -14.53 3.77 -7.43
C VAL A 139 -14.77 5.16 -6.85
N ALA A 140 -13.95 5.62 -5.91
CA ALA A 140 -14.11 6.92 -5.27
C ALA A 140 -13.84 8.10 -6.21
N GLY A 141 -12.90 7.95 -7.16
CA GLY A 141 -12.58 8.96 -8.19
C GLY A 141 -13.43 8.85 -9.46
N PHE A 142 -14.41 7.93 -9.50
CA PHE A 142 -15.28 7.72 -10.67
C PHE A 142 -14.51 7.45 -11.97
N ALA A 143 -13.43 6.67 -11.90
CA ALA A 143 -12.67 6.27 -13.08
C ALA A 143 -13.53 5.40 -14.04
N ASP A 144 -13.24 5.48 -15.32
CA ASP A 144 -14.00 4.76 -16.35
C ASP A 144 -13.64 3.29 -16.45
N VAL A 145 -12.37 2.97 -16.15
CA VAL A 145 -11.80 1.62 -16.15
C VAL A 145 -10.94 1.47 -14.91
N CYS A 146 -11.05 0.30 -14.27
CA CYS A 146 -10.16 -0.12 -13.20
C CYS A 146 -9.58 -1.49 -13.56
N LEU A 147 -8.25 -1.61 -13.50
CA LEU A 147 -7.55 -2.88 -13.74
C LEU A 147 -6.81 -3.28 -12.46
N VAL A 148 -7.06 -4.51 -12.03
CA VAL A 148 -6.49 -5.10 -10.81
C VAL A 148 -5.88 -6.46 -11.11
N PRO A 149 -4.86 -6.92 -10.38
CA PRO A 149 -4.20 -8.21 -10.66
C PRO A 149 -5.14 -9.40 -10.57
N GLU A 150 -6.17 -9.31 -9.72
CA GLU A 150 -7.10 -10.39 -9.41
C GLU A 150 -8.11 -10.67 -10.53
N ILE A 151 -8.28 -9.74 -11.48
CA ILE A 151 -9.30 -9.84 -12.54
C ILE A 151 -8.63 -9.77 -13.90
N PRO A 152 -8.74 -10.83 -14.72
CA PRO A 152 -8.24 -10.80 -16.09
C PRO A 152 -8.93 -9.73 -16.94
N TYR A 153 -8.20 -9.13 -17.83
CA TYR A 153 -8.71 -8.13 -18.77
C TYR A 153 -8.27 -8.44 -20.21
N THR A 154 -8.85 -7.74 -21.17
CA THR A 154 -8.38 -7.71 -22.56
C THR A 154 -8.25 -6.26 -23.03
N ILE A 155 -7.29 -6.02 -23.92
CA ILE A 155 -7.12 -4.69 -24.54
C ILE A 155 -8.39 -4.30 -25.31
N ASP A 156 -9.02 -5.25 -25.99
CA ASP A 156 -10.26 -5.01 -26.72
C ASP A 156 -11.43 -4.67 -25.75
N GLY A 157 -11.47 -5.26 -24.56
CA GLY A 157 -12.42 -4.91 -23.49
C GLY A 157 -12.27 -3.45 -23.04
N ILE A 158 -11.03 -2.99 -22.84
CA ILE A 158 -10.76 -1.59 -22.52
C ILE A 158 -11.21 -0.66 -23.66
N ILE A 159 -10.85 -0.99 -24.91
CA ILE A 159 -11.24 -0.22 -26.09
C ILE A 159 -12.76 -0.14 -26.23
N ASN A 160 -13.48 -1.23 -26.00
CA ASN A 160 -14.93 -1.27 -26.05
C ASN A 160 -15.55 -0.35 -24.99
N LYS A 161 -14.97 -0.31 -23.79
CA LYS A 161 -15.39 0.64 -22.75
C LYS A 161 -15.14 2.09 -23.19
N LEU A 162 -13.98 2.41 -23.75
CA LEU A 162 -13.68 3.75 -24.28
C LEU A 162 -14.64 4.16 -25.42
N LYS A 163 -14.96 3.26 -26.33
CA LYS A 163 -15.98 3.47 -27.37
C LYS A 163 -17.35 3.77 -26.75
N SER A 164 -17.75 3.03 -25.70
CA SER A 164 -18.99 3.29 -24.97
C SER A 164 -19.02 4.66 -24.31
N VAL A 165 -17.90 5.10 -23.72
CA VAL A 165 -17.76 6.44 -23.16
C VAL A 165 -17.97 7.52 -24.23
N LYS A 166 -17.35 7.33 -25.40
CA LYS A 166 -17.48 8.25 -26.54
C LYS A 166 -18.90 8.28 -27.11
N ALA A 167 -19.54 7.13 -27.27
CA ALA A 167 -20.92 7.01 -27.74
C ALA A 167 -21.93 7.73 -26.84
N LYS A 168 -21.59 7.91 -25.55
CA LYS A 168 -22.38 8.70 -24.58
C LYS A 168 -22.05 10.21 -24.62
N GLY A 169 -21.33 10.67 -25.64
CA GLY A 169 -21.00 12.09 -25.84
C GLY A 169 -19.80 12.61 -25.03
N ARG A 170 -19.05 11.74 -24.36
CA ARG A 170 -17.87 12.10 -23.59
C ARG A 170 -16.59 11.80 -24.35
N ASN A 171 -15.70 12.76 -24.50
CA ASN A 171 -14.46 12.69 -25.28
C ASN A 171 -13.19 12.54 -24.42
N HIS A 172 -13.34 12.12 -23.18
CA HIS A 172 -12.24 11.90 -22.24
C HIS A 172 -12.55 10.73 -21.31
N ALA A 173 -11.52 10.10 -20.78
CA ALA A 173 -11.64 8.99 -19.83
C ALA A 173 -10.46 8.95 -18.86
N VAL A 174 -10.66 8.34 -17.70
CA VAL A 174 -9.58 7.99 -16.74
C VAL A 174 -9.60 6.49 -16.52
N ILE A 175 -8.42 5.89 -16.63
CA ILE A 175 -8.16 4.47 -16.40
C ILE A 175 -7.23 4.40 -15.18
N VAL A 176 -7.62 3.66 -14.15
CA VAL A 176 -6.74 3.35 -13.00
C VAL A 176 -6.25 1.92 -13.14
N VAL A 177 -4.95 1.71 -12.96
CA VAL A 177 -4.33 0.39 -13.03
C VAL A 177 -3.38 0.17 -11.87
N SER A 178 -3.48 -0.99 -11.19
CA SER A 178 -2.50 -1.42 -10.19
C SER A 178 -1.18 -1.82 -10.86
N GLU A 179 -0.05 -1.45 -10.26
CA GLU A 179 1.29 -1.82 -10.75
C GLU A 179 1.52 -3.34 -10.85
N GLY A 180 0.74 -4.15 -10.12
CA GLY A 180 0.79 -5.60 -10.13
C GLY A 180 0.03 -6.28 -11.27
N VAL A 181 -0.67 -5.51 -12.11
CA VAL A 181 -1.38 -6.06 -13.27
C VAL A 181 -0.37 -6.59 -14.31
N HIS A 182 -0.60 -7.81 -14.79
CA HIS A 182 0.20 -8.41 -15.86
C HIS A 182 -0.28 -7.96 -17.24
N THR A 183 0.53 -8.21 -18.26
CA THR A 183 0.11 -8.03 -19.67
C THR A 183 -1.06 -8.95 -19.99
N GLU A 184 -1.74 -8.71 -21.13
CA GLU A 184 -2.80 -9.60 -21.61
C GLU A 184 -2.31 -11.05 -21.85
N SER A 185 -1.00 -11.23 -22.11
CA SER A 185 -0.36 -12.54 -22.22
C SER A 185 0.05 -13.18 -20.88
N GLY A 186 -0.20 -12.49 -19.75
CA GLY A 186 0.14 -12.98 -18.41
C GLY A 186 1.58 -12.69 -17.97
N GLU A 187 2.31 -11.84 -18.67
CA GLU A 187 3.69 -11.49 -18.33
C GLU A 187 3.72 -10.34 -17.33
N MET A 188 4.60 -10.44 -16.33
CA MET A 188 4.87 -9.36 -15.40
C MET A 188 5.62 -8.22 -16.11
N VAL A 189 5.07 -7.03 -16.04
CA VAL A 189 5.80 -5.84 -16.51
C VAL A 189 6.73 -5.36 -15.42
N SER A 190 8.02 -5.30 -15.72
CA SER A 190 9.04 -4.84 -14.79
C SER A 190 10.18 -4.18 -15.56
N ASN A 191 10.39 -2.90 -15.28
CA ASN A 191 11.47 -2.13 -15.91
C ASN A 191 12.70 -2.02 -15.02
N THR A 192 12.62 -2.45 -13.76
CA THR A 192 13.70 -2.31 -12.77
C THR A 192 13.82 -3.54 -11.87
N LYS A 193 15.01 -3.69 -11.28
CA LYS A 193 15.26 -4.70 -10.25
C LYS A 193 15.64 -3.99 -8.94
N ASN A 194 15.30 -4.60 -7.80
CA ASN A 194 15.76 -4.15 -6.51
C ASN A 194 17.25 -4.51 -6.28
N LEU A 195 17.82 -4.09 -5.16
CA LEU A 195 19.23 -4.33 -4.82
C LEU A 195 19.60 -5.83 -4.70
N ILE A 196 18.62 -6.70 -4.52
CA ILE A 196 18.81 -8.15 -4.44
C ILE A 196 18.44 -8.86 -5.76
N GLY A 197 18.18 -8.10 -6.84
CA GLY A 197 17.95 -8.64 -8.18
C GLY A 197 16.51 -9.07 -8.48
N GLU A 198 15.56 -8.90 -7.54
CA GLU A 198 14.14 -9.19 -7.78
C GLU A 198 13.51 -8.10 -8.67
N LYS A 199 12.66 -8.52 -9.59
CA LYS A 199 11.88 -7.60 -10.43
C LYS A 199 10.94 -6.77 -9.57
N ILE A 200 10.89 -5.47 -9.84
CA ILE A 200 9.94 -4.54 -9.22
C ILE A 200 8.79 -4.33 -10.19
N ASN A 201 7.55 -4.46 -9.70
CA ASN A 201 6.35 -4.16 -10.48
C ASN A 201 6.39 -2.73 -11.01
N GLY A 202 5.83 -2.52 -12.19
CA GLY A 202 5.61 -1.18 -12.75
C GLY A 202 5.93 -1.08 -14.24
N GLY A 203 5.24 -0.15 -14.90
CA GLY A 203 5.30 0.05 -16.35
C GLY A 203 4.13 -0.57 -17.10
N ILE A 204 3.15 -1.10 -16.40
CA ILE A 204 1.92 -1.62 -17.02
C ILE A 204 1.13 -0.49 -17.70
N GLY A 205 1.16 0.71 -17.15
CA GLY A 205 0.51 1.88 -17.76
C GLY A 205 1.06 2.16 -19.15
N GLU A 206 2.38 2.12 -19.33
CA GLU A 206 3.04 2.31 -20.62
C GLU A 206 2.69 1.19 -21.61
N TYR A 207 2.67 -0.06 -21.16
CA TYR A 207 2.23 -1.19 -21.98
C TYR A 207 0.79 -0.99 -22.47
N LEU A 208 -0.14 -0.67 -21.57
CA LEU A 208 -1.54 -0.41 -21.90
C LEU A 208 -1.68 0.76 -22.88
N SER A 209 -0.97 1.85 -22.64
CA SER A 209 -0.98 3.01 -23.52
C SER A 209 -0.53 2.66 -24.94
N ALA A 210 0.56 1.92 -25.07
CA ALA A 210 1.06 1.48 -26.38
C ALA A 210 0.06 0.55 -27.07
N ALA A 211 -0.47 -0.45 -26.37
CA ALA A 211 -1.41 -1.42 -26.91
C ALA A 211 -2.75 -0.79 -27.35
N ILE A 212 -3.28 0.14 -26.54
CA ILE A 212 -4.51 0.87 -26.87
C ILE A 212 -4.29 1.78 -28.08
N ASN A 213 -3.22 2.59 -28.08
CA ASN A 213 -2.94 3.51 -29.19
C ASN A 213 -2.67 2.80 -30.52
N ALA A 214 -2.14 1.57 -30.50
CA ALA A 214 -1.93 0.78 -31.69
C ALA A 214 -3.24 0.30 -32.35
N LYS A 215 -4.29 0.06 -31.56
CA LYS A 215 -5.58 -0.48 -32.04
C LYS A 215 -6.69 0.58 -32.11
N TYR A 216 -6.58 1.69 -31.38
CA TYR A 216 -7.64 2.68 -31.24
C TYR A 216 -7.09 4.10 -31.10
N SER A 217 -7.15 4.86 -32.19
CA SER A 217 -6.57 6.20 -32.28
C SER A 217 -7.51 7.35 -31.85
N GLU A 218 -8.80 7.07 -31.63
CA GLU A 218 -9.80 8.11 -31.33
C GLU A 218 -9.66 8.70 -29.92
N PHE A 219 -9.04 7.97 -28.99
CA PHE A 219 -8.55 8.49 -27.71
C PHE A 219 -7.04 8.30 -27.63
N GLN A 220 -6.29 9.40 -27.74
CA GLN A 220 -4.88 9.36 -27.45
C GLN A 220 -4.68 9.10 -25.95
N THR A 221 -3.96 8.06 -25.58
CA THR A 221 -3.64 7.75 -24.19
C THR A 221 -2.35 8.43 -23.74
N ARG A 222 -2.26 8.77 -22.46
CA ARG A 222 -1.04 9.20 -21.75
C ARG A 222 -1.03 8.55 -20.39
N VAL A 223 0.16 8.35 -19.83
CA VAL A 223 0.38 7.66 -18.56
C VAL A 223 0.87 8.65 -17.51
N THR A 224 0.38 8.49 -16.32
CA THR A 224 0.91 9.07 -15.10
C THR A 224 1.17 7.94 -14.12
N LYS A 225 2.42 7.78 -13.73
CA LYS A 225 2.83 6.86 -12.67
C LYS A 225 2.92 7.65 -11.37
N LEU A 226 2.01 7.37 -10.43
CA LEU A 226 1.93 8.16 -9.20
C LEU A 226 3.11 7.87 -8.25
N GLY A 227 3.57 6.62 -8.21
CA GLY A 227 4.76 6.23 -7.47
C GLY A 227 4.70 6.55 -5.98
N HIS A 228 5.84 6.87 -5.39
CA HIS A 228 5.99 7.00 -3.94
C HIS A 228 5.27 8.18 -3.29
N VAL A 229 4.76 9.16 -4.06
CA VAL A 229 3.94 10.25 -3.49
C VAL A 229 2.67 9.74 -2.81
N GLN A 230 2.20 8.54 -3.18
CA GLN A 230 1.09 7.85 -2.52
C GLN A 230 1.33 7.58 -1.03
N ARG A 231 2.60 7.56 -0.60
CA ARG A 231 3.01 7.30 0.79
C ARG A 231 3.23 8.58 1.60
N ALA A 232 3.03 9.75 0.98
CA ALA A 232 3.39 11.05 1.54
C ALA A 232 2.16 11.93 1.89
N GLY A 233 0.95 11.45 1.64
CA GLY A 233 -0.28 12.17 2.01
C GLY A 233 -0.48 12.22 3.51
N ASP A 234 -1.06 13.32 3.99
CA ASP A 234 -1.43 13.46 5.40
C ASP A 234 -2.42 12.37 5.83
N PRO A 235 -2.27 11.84 7.06
CA PRO A 235 -3.16 10.78 7.52
C PRO A 235 -4.60 11.30 7.65
N THR A 236 -5.54 10.58 7.03
CA THR A 236 -6.96 10.86 7.11
C THR A 236 -7.50 10.67 8.53
N ALA A 237 -8.67 11.21 8.81
CA ALA A 237 -9.35 11.00 10.10
C ALA A 237 -9.57 9.51 10.39
N PHE A 238 -9.89 8.72 9.35
CA PHE A 238 -10.08 7.27 9.46
C PHE A 238 -8.77 6.58 9.92
N ASP A 239 -7.65 6.81 9.25
CA ASP A 239 -6.37 6.18 9.60
C ASP A 239 -5.87 6.61 10.98
N ARG A 240 -6.09 7.87 11.37
CA ARG A 240 -5.75 8.34 12.73
C ARG A 240 -6.54 7.60 13.79
N ALA A 241 -7.85 7.48 13.61
CA ALA A 241 -8.73 6.77 14.56
C ALA A 241 -8.38 5.27 14.62
N LEU A 242 -8.16 4.65 13.46
CA LEU A 242 -7.78 3.25 13.34
C LEU A 242 -6.44 2.97 14.04
N ALA A 243 -5.43 3.82 13.81
CA ALA A 243 -4.12 3.68 14.44
C ALA A 243 -4.19 3.78 15.96
N CYS A 244 -4.95 4.74 16.51
CA CYS A 244 -5.18 4.87 17.94
C CYS A 244 -5.89 3.63 18.52
N ALA A 245 -6.93 3.15 17.83
CA ALA A 245 -7.68 1.98 18.26
C ALA A 245 -6.84 0.69 18.23
N PHE A 246 -6.03 0.50 17.19
CA PHE A 246 -5.11 -0.63 17.08
C PHE A 246 -4.00 -0.57 18.14
N GLY A 247 -3.45 0.61 18.41
CA GLY A 247 -2.46 0.80 19.47
C GLY A 247 -2.99 0.43 20.85
N ALA A 248 -4.20 0.92 21.19
CA ALA A 248 -4.86 0.61 22.46
C ALA A 248 -5.14 -0.91 22.57
N LYS A 249 -5.65 -1.52 21.50
CA LYS A 249 -5.95 -2.97 21.47
C LYS A 249 -4.68 -3.82 21.60
N ALA A 250 -3.58 -3.42 20.96
CA ALA A 250 -2.31 -4.14 21.08
C ALA A 250 -1.81 -4.18 22.53
N VAL A 251 -1.92 -3.07 23.26
CA VAL A 251 -1.55 -3.01 24.68
C VAL A 251 -2.52 -3.84 25.56
N GLU A 252 -3.82 -3.82 25.26
CA GLU A 252 -4.81 -4.66 25.94
C GLU A 252 -4.47 -6.16 25.78
N LEU A 253 -4.14 -6.60 24.57
CA LEU A 253 -3.76 -7.98 24.29
C LEU A 253 -2.49 -8.39 25.05
N LEU A 254 -1.47 -7.54 25.08
CA LEU A 254 -0.25 -7.80 25.85
C LEU A 254 -0.53 -7.90 27.35
N LYS A 255 -1.35 -7.00 27.90
CA LYS A 255 -1.78 -7.06 29.32
C LYS A 255 -2.56 -8.34 29.64
N ALA A 256 -3.34 -8.84 28.67
CA ALA A 256 -4.06 -10.11 28.79
C ALA A 256 -3.14 -11.34 28.58
N GLY A 257 -1.84 -11.16 28.45
CA GLY A 257 -0.87 -12.24 28.24
C GLY A 257 -0.89 -12.86 26.84
N LYS A 258 -1.60 -12.25 25.88
CA LYS A 258 -1.61 -12.73 24.49
C LYS A 258 -0.29 -12.41 23.82
N THR A 259 0.16 -13.31 22.98
CA THR A 259 1.40 -13.16 22.20
C THR A 259 1.26 -13.85 20.84
N ASP A 260 2.09 -13.43 19.89
CA ASP A 260 2.12 -13.96 18.54
C ASP A 260 0.77 -13.81 17.81
N VAL A 261 0.13 -12.68 18.05
CA VAL A 261 -1.17 -12.29 17.48
C VAL A 261 -1.06 -10.91 16.82
N MET A 262 -2.01 -10.62 15.96
CA MET A 262 -2.15 -9.32 15.29
C MET A 262 -3.50 -8.71 15.65
N VAL A 263 -3.52 -7.40 15.87
CA VAL A 263 -4.79 -6.67 15.96
C VAL A 263 -5.46 -6.62 14.59
N ALA A 264 -6.77 -6.72 14.55
CA ALA A 264 -7.53 -6.71 13.31
C ALA A 264 -8.85 -5.96 13.47
N LEU A 265 -9.30 -5.32 12.38
CA LEU A 265 -10.64 -4.77 12.27
C LEU A 265 -11.50 -5.72 11.45
N ASN A 266 -12.67 -6.13 12.00
CA ASN A 266 -13.61 -6.96 11.30
C ASN A 266 -15.05 -6.46 11.58
N GLY A 267 -15.66 -5.83 10.58
CA GLY A 267 -16.85 -5.00 10.79
C GLY A 267 -16.51 -3.84 11.73
N ASP A 268 -17.30 -3.67 12.77
CA ASP A 268 -17.11 -2.65 13.80
C ASP A 268 -16.28 -3.16 15.00
N LYS A 269 -15.75 -4.37 14.92
CA LYS A 269 -15.08 -5.03 16.04
C LYS A 269 -13.58 -5.09 15.87
N LEU A 270 -12.88 -4.62 16.88
CA LEU A 270 -11.45 -4.86 17.06
C LEU A 270 -11.25 -6.25 17.71
N LYS A 271 -10.40 -7.03 17.08
CA LYS A 271 -10.02 -8.36 17.57
C LYS A 271 -8.54 -8.39 17.93
#